data_685fa281147525ed89713eb971dcb74f
#
_entry.id   685fa281147525ed89713eb971dcb74f
#
_cell.length_a   1.000
_cell.length_b   1.000
_cell.length_c   1.000
_cell.angle_alpha   90.00
_cell.angle_beta   90.00
_cell.angle_gamma   90.00
#
_symmetry.space_group_name_H-M   'P 1'
#
loop_
_entity.id
_entity.type
_entity.pdbx_description
1 polymer ?
#
loop_
_entity_poly.entity_id
_entity_poly.type
_entity_poly.pdbx_seq_one_letter_code
_entity_poly.pdbx_strand_id
1 'polypeptide(L)'
;MALPSDREIELTMDYGGFPRENRNVSIMQGGTEISSEYLCLENAGLSPRLINVLPGENGYPTTIEITLPASMSVIPFGASKAEVVAEQTDGTKTWRYDSNSAGGILYAGDYIRQDIQAGGMDIEFYYGRKHQAVMEAAGAAEAVKSVVDYCTAHYGMLSFGTGDTLKLIQSRVTGGGYAANGASLLDEADFTADNLSDTGKGGGAGEVMIHELVHQWWGLGNMFDASDESSLWSAEGLTVYTTYRIVKERYGPSYAQEHYVDQWQQAVDNYYLNFYVRNPDYLEALPEEERLEISNSLRYVRQYCEMPLKILKAEQLVGGEEAMDRILRGLFNRELDPMYPYLTYQDFLNACGLTEEDLNLA
;
A
#
# COMPACT_ATOMS: atom_id res chain seq x y z
N MET A 1 6.43 -14.50 -33.44
CA MET A 1 7.47 -13.94 -34.33
C MET A 1 8.78 -13.97 -33.55
N ALA A 2 9.83 -14.59 -34.06
CA ALA A 2 11.15 -14.54 -33.43
C ALA A 2 11.83 -13.23 -33.82
N LEU A 3 12.23 -12.44 -32.85
CA LEU A 3 12.96 -11.19 -33.10
C LEU A 3 14.45 -11.48 -33.21
N PRO A 4 15.19 -10.80 -34.10
CA PRO A 4 16.65 -10.91 -34.18
C PRO A 4 17.25 -10.41 -32.85
N SER A 5 18.29 -11.09 -32.36
CA SER A 5 19.00 -10.76 -31.12
C SER A 5 20.23 -9.86 -31.30
N ASP A 6 20.53 -9.49 -32.53
CA ASP A 6 21.78 -8.84 -32.95
C ASP A 6 21.62 -7.36 -33.35
N ARG A 7 20.43 -6.83 -33.25
CA ARG A 7 20.14 -5.44 -33.67
C ARG A 7 18.93 -4.88 -32.94
N GLU A 8 18.87 -3.56 -32.82
CA GLU A 8 17.72 -2.81 -32.37
C GLU A 8 16.58 -2.92 -33.40
N ILE A 9 15.35 -3.09 -32.90
CA ILE A 9 14.15 -3.24 -33.72
C ILE A 9 13.10 -2.28 -33.20
N GLU A 10 12.52 -1.52 -34.08
CA GLU A 10 11.33 -0.72 -33.82
C GLU A 10 10.08 -1.50 -34.26
N LEU A 11 9.12 -1.60 -33.38
CA LEU A 11 7.81 -2.19 -33.62
C LEU A 11 6.73 -1.15 -33.36
N THR A 12 5.90 -0.90 -34.37
CA THR A 12 4.68 -0.10 -34.22
C THR A 12 3.48 -1.02 -34.28
N MET A 13 2.59 -0.88 -33.30
CA MET A 13 1.35 -1.64 -33.20
C MET A 13 0.17 -0.71 -32.98
N ASP A 14 -0.81 -0.77 -33.88
CA ASP A 14 -2.10 -0.11 -33.71
C ASP A 14 -3.11 -1.15 -33.21
N TYR A 15 -3.74 -0.88 -32.11
CA TYR A 15 -4.77 -1.74 -31.55
C TYR A 15 -5.87 -0.90 -30.91
N GLY A 16 -7.05 -1.46 -30.84
CA GLY A 16 -8.20 -0.82 -30.22
C GLY A 16 -9.13 -1.87 -29.62
N GLY A 17 -9.98 -1.45 -28.72
CA GLY A 17 -10.95 -2.32 -28.06
C GLY A 17 -11.54 -1.65 -26.84
N PHE A 18 -12.42 -2.39 -26.19
CA PHE A 18 -12.94 -2.03 -24.88
C PHE A 18 -12.33 -2.97 -23.85
N PRO A 19 -11.57 -2.46 -22.88
CA PRO A 19 -11.13 -3.26 -21.75
C PRO A 19 -12.37 -3.86 -21.08
N ARG A 20 -12.27 -5.09 -20.62
CA ARG A 20 -13.36 -5.69 -19.84
C ARG A 20 -13.48 -4.90 -18.55
N GLU A 21 -14.60 -4.20 -18.38
CA GLU A 21 -14.89 -3.56 -17.11
C GLU A 21 -14.98 -4.60 -16.00
N ASN A 22 -14.29 -4.32 -14.94
CA ASN A 22 -14.29 -5.12 -13.73
C ASN A 22 -14.52 -4.17 -12.56
N ARG A 23 -15.80 -3.99 -12.24
CA ARG A 23 -16.28 -3.18 -11.11
C ARG A 23 -16.56 -4.11 -9.94
N ASN A 24 -16.51 -3.60 -8.74
CA ASN A 24 -16.82 -4.35 -7.50
C ASN A 24 -15.90 -5.56 -7.27
N VAL A 25 -14.67 -5.47 -7.71
CA VAL A 25 -13.62 -6.40 -7.32
C VAL A 25 -12.87 -5.84 -6.13
N SER A 26 -12.33 -6.74 -5.32
CA SER A 26 -11.38 -6.35 -4.28
C SER A 26 -10.25 -5.55 -4.91
N ILE A 27 -9.78 -4.50 -4.21
CA ILE A 27 -8.63 -3.70 -4.63
C ILE A 27 -7.41 -4.56 -4.94
N MET A 28 -7.25 -5.69 -4.25
CA MET A 28 -6.20 -6.69 -4.48
C MET A 28 -6.32 -7.41 -5.83
N GLN A 29 -7.48 -7.39 -6.46
CA GLN A 29 -7.71 -8.02 -7.76
C GLN A 29 -7.49 -7.06 -8.93
N GLY A 30 -7.35 -5.76 -8.63
CA GLY A 30 -7.29 -4.71 -9.62
C GLY A 30 -8.61 -4.52 -10.38
N GLY A 31 -8.98 -3.29 -10.60
CA GLY A 31 -10.24 -2.93 -11.27
C GLY A 31 -10.01 -2.25 -12.62
N THR A 32 -11.04 -2.27 -13.43
CA THR A 32 -11.08 -1.47 -14.66
C THR A 32 -12.45 -0.81 -14.77
N GLU A 33 -12.46 0.50 -14.78
CA GLU A 33 -13.65 1.30 -15.05
C GLU A 33 -13.33 2.35 -16.10
N ILE A 34 -14.21 2.51 -17.08
CA ILE A 34 -14.15 3.58 -18.07
C ILE A 34 -15.53 4.24 -18.14
N SER A 35 -15.59 5.49 -17.74
CA SER A 35 -16.80 6.31 -17.84
C SER A 35 -16.46 7.73 -18.30
N SER A 36 -17.49 8.57 -18.50
CA SER A 36 -17.28 9.98 -18.84
C SER A 36 -16.68 10.82 -17.71
N GLU A 37 -16.71 10.30 -16.48
CA GLU A 37 -16.29 11.02 -15.27
C GLU A 37 -15.07 10.42 -14.60
N TYR A 38 -14.78 9.14 -14.89
CA TYR A 38 -13.73 8.41 -14.18
C TYR A 38 -13.13 7.31 -15.07
N LEU A 39 -11.83 7.16 -14.93
CA LEU A 39 -11.04 6.11 -15.57
C LEU A 39 -10.17 5.45 -14.50
N CYS A 40 -10.27 4.14 -14.40
CA CYS A 40 -9.34 3.31 -13.64
C CYS A 40 -8.84 2.20 -14.57
N LEU A 41 -7.56 2.12 -14.75
CA LEU A 41 -6.93 1.13 -15.61
C LEU A 41 -5.89 0.34 -14.79
N GLU A 42 -6.40 -0.62 -14.06
CA GLU A 42 -5.59 -1.62 -13.38
C GLU A 42 -5.70 -2.94 -14.16
N ASN A 43 -4.63 -3.63 -14.37
CA ASN A 43 -4.62 -4.92 -15.08
C ASN A 43 -5.35 -4.94 -16.45
N ALA A 44 -5.60 -3.78 -17.04
CA ALA A 44 -6.39 -3.66 -18.26
C ALA A 44 -5.67 -4.18 -19.53
N GLY A 45 -4.42 -4.60 -19.40
CA GLY A 45 -3.64 -5.05 -20.56
C GLY A 45 -3.49 -3.96 -21.61
N LEU A 46 -3.30 -2.72 -21.19
CA LEU A 46 -3.27 -1.54 -22.07
C LEU A 46 -2.13 -1.52 -23.06
N SER A 47 -1.06 -2.23 -22.76
CA SER A 47 0.10 -2.30 -23.65
C SER A 47 0.47 -3.74 -23.98
N PRO A 48 1.03 -3.99 -25.16
CA PRO A 48 1.61 -5.27 -25.50
C PRO A 48 2.69 -5.65 -24.47
N ARG A 49 2.67 -6.89 -24.01
CA ARG A 49 3.69 -7.42 -23.09
C ARG A 49 4.67 -8.30 -23.84
N LEU A 50 5.94 -8.17 -23.52
CA LEU A 50 6.93 -9.14 -23.95
C LEU A 50 6.67 -10.45 -23.21
N ILE A 51 6.56 -11.55 -23.98
CA ILE A 51 6.49 -12.91 -23.43
C ILE A 51 7.91 -13.46 -23.35
N ASN A 52 8.18 -14.29 -22.33
CA ASN A 52 9.49 -14.89 -22.05
C ASN A 52 10.57 -13.89 -21.55
N VAL A 53 10.16 -12.87 -20.83
CA VAL A 53 11.08 -12.05 -20.04
C VAL A 53 11.41 -12.81 -18.75
N LEU A 54 12.66 -12.79 -18.33
CA LEU A 54 13.06 -13.45 -17.09
C LEU A 54 12.34 -12.82 -15.87
N PRO A 55 12.01 -13.62 -14.86
CA PRO A 55 11.45 -13.09 -13.62
C PRO A 55 12.36 -11.98 -13.06
N GLY A 56 11.78 -10.81 -12.75
CA GLY A 56 12.51 -9.63 -12.29
C GLY A 56 12.87 -8.61 -13.37
N GLU A 57 12.79 -8.95 -14.66
CA GLU A 57 13.05 -8.03 -15.79
C GLU A 57 11.78 -7.33 -16.32
N ASN A 58 10.70 -7.30 -15.54
CA ASN A 58 9.42 -6.71 -15.95
C ASN A 58 9.40 -5.18 -15.95
N GLY A 59 10.49 -4.53 -15.52
CA GLY A 59 10.63 -3.09 -15.53
C GLY A 59 11.43 -2.61 -16.74
N TYR A 60 10.76 -2.17 -17.77
CA TYR A 60 11.39 -1.39 -18.83
C TYR A 60 10.80 0.02 -18.87
N PRO A 61 11.62 1.04 -19.13
CA PRO A 61 11.14 2.41 -19.24
C PRO A 61 10.06 2.51 -20.32
N THR A 62 8.92 3.06 -19.95
CA THR A 62 7.78 3.24 -20.84
C THR A 62 7.31 4.67 -20.72
N THR A 63 7.20 5.37 -21.84
CA THR A 63 6.52 6.67 -21.89
C THR A 63 5.08 6.44 -22.34
N ILE A 64 4.13 6.93 -21.59
CA ILE A 64 2.69 6.80 -21.86
C ILE A 64 2.13 8.17 -22.18
N GLU A 65 1.46 8.26 -23.32
CA GLU A 65 0.64 9.42 -23.69
C GLU A 65 -0.83 9.00 -23.74
N ILE A 66 -1.67 9.76 -23.07
CA ILE A 66 -3.10 9.51 -23.04
C ILE A 66 -3.89 10.79 -23.28
N THR A 67 -4.86 10.73 -24.20
CA THR A 67 -5.75 11.84 -24.51
C THR A 67 -7.13 11.61 -23.90
N LEU A 68 -7.56 12.52 -23.04
CA LEU A 68 -8.80 12.44 -22.29
C LEU A 68 -9.55 13.78 -22.33
N PRO A 69 -10.83 13.82 -21.92
CA PRO A 69 -11.56 15.06 -21.73
C PRO A 69 -10.78 16.04 -20.82
N ALA A 70 -10.78 17.33 -21.20
CA ALA A 70 -9.99 18.35 -20.49
C ALA A 70 -10.38 18.55 -19.02
N SER A 71 -11.57 18.06 -18.63
CA SER A 71 -12.02 18.05 -17.23
C SER A 71 -11.37 16.97 -16.36
N MET A 72 -10.71 15.99 -16.98
CA MET A 72 -10.06 14.90 -16.25
C MET A 72 -8.60 15.24 -15.96
N SER A 73 -8.17 14.99 -14.74
CA SER A 73 -6.76 14.94 -14.33
C SER A 73 -6.26 13.51 -14.43
N VAL A 74 -5.05 13.30 -14.93
CA VAL A 74 -4.40 12.00 -15.05
C VAL A 74 -3.45 11.81 -13.87
N ILE A 75 -3.60 10.70 -13.17
CA ILE A 75 -2.84 10.36 -11.97
C ILE A 75 -2.19 8.99 -12.19
N PRO A 76 -0.91 8.93 -12.59
CA PRO A 76 -0.16 7.69 -12.61
C PRO A 76 -0.04 7.11 -11.20
N PHE A 77 -0.24 5.81 -11.05
CA PHE A 77 -0.01 5.14 -9.78
C PHE A 77 1.49 4.95 -9.55
N GLY A 78 1.96 5.34 -8.38
CA GLY A 78 3.37 5.39 -8.04
C GLY A 78 3.92 6.82 -8.03
N ALA A 79 5.23 6.97 -7.93
CA ALA A 79 5.88 8.28 -7.77
C ALA A 79 5.90 9.14 -9.04
N SER A 80 5.63 8.58 -10.23
CA SER A 80 5.64 9.30 -11.51
C SER A 80 4.62 10.44 -11.54
N LYS A 81 4.97 11.53 -12.21
CA LYS A 81 4.07 12.68 -12.43
C LYS A 81 3.62 12.74 -13.89
N ALA A 82 2.34 13.05 -14.10
CA ALA A 82 1.81 13.33 -15.43
C ALA A 82 1.84 14.82 -15.72
N GLU A 83 2.20 15.19 -16.95
CA GLU A 83 2.20 16.55 -17.46
C GLU A 83 1.30 16.69 -18.68
N VAL A 84 0.68 17.85 -18.86
CA VAL A 84 -0.08 18.17 -20.07
C VAL A 84 0.90 18.57 -21.17
N VAL A 85 0.92 17.78 -22.24
CA VAL A 85 1.80 18.02 -23.42
C VAL A 85 1.06 18.65 -24.57
N ALA A 86 -0.27 18.54 -24.63
CA ALA A 86 -1.10 19.21 -25.64
C ALA A 86 -2.52 19.47 -25.12
N GLU A 87 -3.08 20.58 -25.56
CA GLU A 87 -4.51 20.90 -25.40
C GLU A 87 -5.14 21.03 -26.78
N GLN A 88 -6.21 20.30 -27.02
CA GLN A 88 -6.89 20.25 -28.32
C GLN A 88 -8.13 21.17 -28.33
N THR A 89 -8.51 21.61 -29.50
CA THR A 89 -9.68 22.48 -29.69
C THR A 89 -11.02 21.76 -29.55
N ASP A 90 -11.00 20.43 -29.53
CA ASP A 90 -12.18 19.59 -29.31
C ASP A 90 -12.55 19.38 -27.84
N GLY A 91 -11.81 20.00 -26.92
CA GLY A 91 -12.04 19.89 -25.48
C GLY A 91 -11.33 18.73 -24.83
N THR A 92 -10.31 18.17 -25.47
CA THR A 92 -9.45 17.13 -24.88
C THR A 92 -8.07 17.67 -24.54
N LYS A 93 -7.35 16.92 -23.68
CA LYS A 93 -5.94 17.15 -23.32
C LYS A 93 -5.16 15.86 -23.47
N THR A 94 -3.92 15.98 -23.94
CA THR A 94 -2.97 14.88 -23.93
C THR A 94 -2.02 15.04 -22.75
N TRP A 95 -1.98 14.00 -21.94
CA TRP A 95 -1.09 13.87 -20.81
C TRP A 95 0.04 12.91 -21.15
N ARG A 96 1.23 13.16 -20.60
CA ARG A 96 2.41 12.28 -20.73
C ARG A 96 2.95 11.97 -19.34
N TYR A 97 3.38 10.74 -19.13
CA TYR A 97 4.15 10.34 -17.95
C TYR A 97 5.05 9.14 -18.29
N ASP A 98 6.12 9.01 -17.51
CA ASP A 98 7.02 7.87 -17.60
C ASP A 98 6.70 6.83 -16.53
N SER A 99 6.84 5.57 -16.87
CA SER A 99 6.61 4.43 -16.01
C SER A 99 7.73 3.41 -16.20
N ASN A 100 8.09 2.74 -15.13
CA ASN A 100 9.03 1.62 -15.15
C ASN A 100 8.34 0.26 -15.28
N SER A 101 7.04 0.24 -15.55
CA SER A 101 6.28 -0.98 -15.75
C SER A 101 5.51 -0.96 -17.06
N ALA A 102 5.47 -2.10 -17.74
CA ALA A 102 4.63 -2.31 -18.90
C ALA A 102 3.15 -2.25 -18.53
N GLY A 103 2.47 -1.21 -18.93
CA GLY A 103 1.03 -1.11 -18.78
C GLY A 103 0.52 -0.41 -17.53
N GLY A 104 1.29 0.53 -17.04
CA GLY A 104 1.06 1.35 -15.85
C GLY A 104 -0.38 1.45 -15.34
N ILE A 105 -0.54 1.29 -14.05
CA ILE A 105 -1.80 1.60 -13.36
C ILE A 105 -2.02 3.11 -13.42
N LEU A 106 -3.23 3.49 -13.79
CA LEU A 106 -3.55 4.89 -14.01
C LEU A 106 -4.99 5.17 -13.57
N TYR A 107 -5.13 6.29 -12.91
CA TYR A 107 -6.43 6.88 -12.56
C TYR A 107 -6.62 8.18 -13.30
N ALA A 108 -7.83 8.46 -13.74
CA ALA A 108 -8.19 9.79 -14.22
C ALA A 108 -9.64 10.11 -13.88
N GLY A 109 -9.90 11.41 -13.66
CA GLY A 109 -11.24 11.87 -13.30
C GLY A 109 -11.27 13.35 -12.97
N ASP A 110 -12.43 13.83 -12.54
CA ASP A 110 -12.58 15.19 -12.01
C ASP A 110 -12.10 15.24 -10.55
N TYR A 111 -10.76 15.16 -10.41
CA TYR A 111 -10.08 15.22 -9.15
C TYR A 111 -9.69 16.64 -8.76
N ILE A 112 -9.80 16.92 -7.47
CA ILE A 112 -9.08 18.00 -6.80
C ILE A 112 -7.72 17.42 -6.41
N ARG A 113 -6.67 18.18 -6.68
CA ARG A 113 -5.35 17.94 -6.11
C ARG A 113 -5.12 18.94 -4.99
N GLN A 114 -4.78 18.46 -3.81
CA GLN A 114 -4.30 19.24 -2.70
C GLN A 114 -2.84 18.90 -2.43
N ASP A 115 -1.98 19.92 -2.51
CA ASP A 115 -0.54 19.75 -2.22
C ASP A 115 -0.30 19.92 -0.72
N ILE A 116 0.41 18.97 -0.13
CA ILE A 116 0.75 18.91 1.29
C ILE A 116 2.26 18.82 1.41
N GLN A 117 2.84 19.53 2.38
CA GLN A 117 4.25 19.39 2.76
C GLN A 117 4.33 18.68 4.11
N ALA A 118 4.94 17.51 4.15
CA ALA A 118 5.15 16.75 5.37
C ALA A 118 6.39 15.87 5.28
N GLY A 119 7.07 15.64 6.38
CA GLY A 119 8.23 14.77 6.44
C GLY A 119 9.37 15.17 5.50
N GLY A 120 9.41 16.43 5.07
CA GLY A 120 10.41 16.92 4.12
C GLY A 120 10.11 16.58 2.65
N MET A 121 8.93 16.09 2.33
CA MET A 121 8.52 15.71 0.98
C MET A 121 7.23 16.38 0.52
N ASP A 122 7.02 16.38 -0.79
CA ASP A 122 5.78 16.76 -1.43
C ASP A 122 4.79 15.58 -1.41
N ILE A 123 3.55 15.86 -1.00
CA ILE A 123 2.45 14.89 -1.03
C ILE A 123 1.35 15.46 -1.92
N GLU A 124 0.91 14.67 -2.87
CA GLU A 124 -0.23 14.99 -3.73
C GLU A 124 -1.45 14.20 -3.26
N PHE A 125 -2.43 14.89 -2.73
CA PHE A 125 -3.67 14.31 -2.23
C PHE A 125 -4.79 14.51 -3.25
N TYR A 126 -5.31 13.42 -3.80
CA TYR A 126 -6.31 13.43 -4.87
C TYR A 126 -7.63 12.88 -4.40
N TYR A 127 -8.68 13.67 -4.48
CA TYR A 127 -10.05 13.26 -4.20
C TYR A 127 -11.03 13.89 -5.19
N GLY A 128 -12.17 13.23 -5.40
CA GLY A 128 -13.19 13.71 -6.33
C GLY A 128 -13.73 15.08 -5.92
N ARG A 129 -13.93 15.97 -6.89
CA ARG A 129 -14.43 17.34 -6.67
C ARG A 129 -15.71 17.39 -5.84
N LYS A 130 -16.59 16.39 -5.99
CA LYS A 130 -17.83 16.26 -5.20
C LYS A 130 -17.60 16.18 -3.69
N HIS A 131 -16.39 15.77 -3.26
CA HIS A 131 -16.02 15.63 -1.85
C HIS A 131 -15.25 16.83 -1.29
N GLN A 132 -14.92 17.82 -2.11
CA GLN A 132 -14.02 18.92 -1.71
C GLN A 132 -14.43 19.59 -0.41
N ALA A 133 -15.68 20.07 -0.34
CA ALA A 133 -16.14 20.82 0.84
C ALA A 133 -16.10 19.98 2.13
N VAL A 134 -16.40 18.70 2.00
CA VAL A 134 -16.41 17.75 3.12
C VAL A 134 -14.99 17.46 3.59
N MET A 135 -14.05 17.23 2.65
CA MET A 135 -12.66 16.95 2.96
C MET A 135 -11.93 18.16 3.58
N GLU A 136 -12.18 19.35 3.06
CA GLU A 136 -11.63 20.60 3.62
C GLU A 136 -12.16 20.87 5.03
N ALA A 137 -13.47 20.73 5.25
CA ALA A 137 -14.10 20.91 6.55
C ALA A 137 -13.62 19.91 7.61
N ALA A 138 -13.28 18.71 7.19
CA ALA A 138 -12.76 17.64 8.07
C ALA A 138 -11.27 17.77 8.39
N GLY A 139 -10.53 18.65 7.72
CA GLY A 139 -9.09 18.76 7.91
C GLY A 139 -8.33 17.51 7.39
N ALA A 140 -8.81 16.90 6.31
CA ALA A 140 -8.25 15.67 5.78
C ALA A 140 -6.74 15.78 5.42
N ALA A 141 -6.31 16.93 4.91
CA ALA A 141 -4.90 17.19 4.63
C ALA A 141 -4.02 17.16 5.88
N GLU A 142 -4.50 17.71 7.00
CA GLU A 142 -3.77 17.67 8.28
C GLU A 142 -3.71 16.25 8.83
N ALA A 143 -4.73 15.43 8.61
CA ALA A 143 -4.69 14.01 8.98
C ALA A 143 -3.60 13.26 8.20
N VAL A 144 -3.52 13.45 6.89
CA VAL A 144 -2.45 12.87 6.04
C VAL A 144 -1.07 13.37 6.51
N LYS A 145 -0.93 14.69 6.69
CA LYS A 145 0.31 15.30 7.14
C LYS A 145 0.80 14.70 8.46
N SER A 146 -0.08 14.53 9.42
CA SER A 146 0.30 14.02 10.75
C SER A 146 0.87 12.61 10.71
N VAL A 147 0.37 11.74 9.81
CA VAL A 147 0.90 10.38 9.63
C VAL A 147 2.31 10.40 9.05
N VAL A 148 2.50 11.19 8.00
CA VAL A 148 3.81 11.30 7.33
C VAL A 148 4.85 11.94 8.25
N ASP A 149 4.48 13.00 8.98
CA ASP A 149 5.38 13.63 9.96
C ASP A 149 5.75 12.64 11.08
N TYR A 150 4.80 11.87 11.60
CA TYR A 150 5.05 10.83 12.60
C TYR A 150 6.07 9.80 12.10
N CYS A 151 5.80 9.16 10.97
CA CYS A 151 6.68 8.13 10.44
C CYS A 151 8.08 8.67 10.10
N THR A 152 8.16 9.88 9.55
CA THR A 152 9.44 10.52 9.27
C THR A 152 10.22 10.81 10.56
N ALA A 153 9.57 11.31 11.59
CA ALA A 153 10.19 11.61 12.88
C ALA A 153 10.70 10.35 13.59
N HIS A 154 9.96 9.25 13.51
CA HIS A 154 10.30 8.01 14.21
C HIS A 154 11.25 7.11 13.42
N TYR A 155 11.07 6.99 12.09
CA TYR A 155 11.77 5.99 11.29
C TYR A 155 12.74 6.59 10.27
N GLY A 156 12.47 7.75 9.74
CA GLY A 156 13.30 8.42 8.74
C GLY A 156 12.52 8.85 7.50
N MET A 157 13.17 9.62 6.65
CA MET A 157 12.58 10.17 5.45
C MET A 157 12.52 9.13 4.32
N LEU A 158 11.39 9.11 3.59
CA LEU A 158 11.28 8.30 2.38
C LEU A 158 12.08 8.92 1.23
N SER A 159 12.51 8.08 0.30
CA SER A 159 13.10 8.51 -0.97
C SER A 159 12.60 7.59 -2.09
N PHE A 160 11.96 8.18 -3.08
CA PHE A 160 11.46 7.47 -4.26
C PHE A 160 12.32 7.71 -5.52
N GLY A 161 13.35 8.54 -5.43
CA GLY A 161 14.21 8.97 -6.53
C GLY A 161 14.00 10.43 -6.94
N THR A 162 14.44 10.80 -8.13
CA THR A 162 14.42 12.19 -8.59
C THR A 162 13.01 12.67 -8.90
N GLY A 163 12.56 13.74 -8.26
CA GLY A 163 11.22 14.31 -8.45
C GLY A 163 10.14 13.64 -7.61
N ASP A 164 10.56 13.04 -6.53
CA ASP A 164 9.75 12.22 -5.63
C ASP A 164 8.51 12.94 -5.12
N THR A 165 7.40 12.23 -5.18
CA THR A 165 6.11 12.64 -4.65
C THR A 165 5.42 11.44 -4.08
N LEU A 166 4.89 11.57 -2.87
CA LEU A 166 3.94 10.61 -2.32
C LEU A 166 2.53 11.02 -2.76
N LYS A 167 1.73 10.05 -3.18
CA LYS A 167 0.33 10.30 -3.55
C LYS A 167 -0.61 9.55 -2.64
N LEU A 168 -1.71 10.19 -2.27
CA LEU A 168 -2.90 9.56 -1.73
C LEU A 168 -4.03 9.77 -2.70
N ILE A 169 -4.64 8.70 -3.18
CA ILE A 169 -5.59 8.74 -4.29
C ILE A 169 -6.89 8.07 -3.86
N GLN A 170 -7.99 8.80 -3.99
CA GLN A 170 -9.32 8.22 -3.89
C GLN A 170 -9.59 7.33 -5.10
N SER A 171 -9.99 6.09 -4.85
CA SER A 171 -10.37 5.13 -5.89
C SER A 171 -11.86 4.80 -5.79
N ARG A 172 -12.46 4.45 -6.91
CA ARG A 172 -13.83 3.90 -6.99
C ARG A 172 -13.85 2.38 -7.02
N VAL A 173 -12.69 1.78 -7.02
CA VAL A 173 -12.54 0.33 -6.86
C VAL A 173 -12.74 -0.01 -5.39
N THR A 174 -13.66 -0.92 -5.09
CA THR A 174 -14.10 -1.23 -3.73
C THR A 174 -13.14 -2.16 -3.00
N GLY A 175 -13.10 -2.04 -1.68
CA GLY A 175 -12.50 -3.05 -0.82
C GLY A 175 -11.30 -2.62 0.02
N GLY A 176 -11.33 -1.44 0.61
CA GLY A 176 -10.31 -0.98 1.57
C GLY A 176 -9.22 -0.12 0.95
N GLY A 177 -7.99 -0.36 1.30
CA GLY A 177 -6.82 0.37 0.80
C GLY A 177 -5.84 -0.53 0.05
N TYR A 178 -4.92 0.11 -0.63
CA TYR A 178 -3.79 -0.54 -1.29
C TYR A 178 -2.64 0.45 -1.43
N ALA A 179 -1.44 0.00 -1.14
CA ALA A 179 -0.25 0.80 -1.32
C ALA A 179 0.70 0.21 -2.36
N ALA A 180 1.33 1.09 -3.13
CA ALA A 180 2.50 0.79 -3.95
C ALA A 180 3.55 1.89 -3.75
N ASN A 181 4.76 1.65 -4.20
CA ASN A 181 5.86 2.60 -4.00
C ASN A 181 5.51 4.00 -4.52
N GLY A 182 5.39 4.95 -3.63
CA GLY A 182 5.05 6.35 -3.90
C GLY A 182 3.55 6.64 -4.08
N ALA A 183 2.64 5.67 -3.86
CA ALA A 183 1.22 5.94 -3.91
C ALA A 183 0.41 5.03 -2.98
N SER A 184 -0.62 5.58 -2.36
CA SER A 184 -1.60 4.86 -1.57
C SER A 184 -3.00 5.13 -2.11
N LEU A 185 -3.81 4.07 -2.21
CA LEU A 185 -5.20 4.14 -2.65
C LEU A 185 -6.15 3.92 -1.49
N LEU A 186 -7.25 4.64 -1.50
CA LEU A 186 -8.37 4.38 -0.61
C LEU A 186 -9.68 4.30 -1.42
N ASP A 187 -10.57 3.38 -1.01
CA ASP A 187 -11.91 3.30 -1.55
C ASP A 187 -12.68 4.62 -1.33
N GLU A 188 -13.43 5.05 -2.32
CA GLU A 188 -14.29 6.23 -2.24
C GLU A 188 -15.28 6.14 -1.06
N ALA A 189 -15.78 4.96 -0.72
CA ALA A 189 -16.68 4.75 0.40
C ALA A 189 -16.00 5.01 1.75
N ASP A 190 -14.72 4.79 1.83
CA ASP A 190 -13.89 5.01 3.01
C ASP A 190 -13.36 6.45 3.09
N PHE A 191 -13.38 7.17 1.99
CA PHE A 191 -12.86 8.52 1.85
C PHE A 191 -13.88 9.56 2.31
N THR A 192 -14.38 9.41 3.52
CA THR A 192 -15.37 10.31 4.12
C THR A 192 -14.74 11.25 5.14
N ALA A 193 -15.42 12.37 5.41
CA ALA A 193 -14.97 13.33 6.41
C ALA A 193 -14.83 12.69 7.80
N ASP A 194 -15.79 11.88 8.18
CA ASP A 194 -15.79 11.25 9.51
C ASP A 194 -14.62 10.30 9.65
N ASN A 195 -14.32 9.53 8.61
CA ASN A 195 -13.22 8.57 8.59
C ASN A 195 -11.84 9.25 8.55
N LEU A 196 -11.71 10.38 7.87
CA LEU A 196 -10.43 11.09 7.75
C LEU A 196 -10.16 12.06 8.90
N SER A 197 -11.20 12.64 9.51
CA SER A 197 -11.06 13.57 10.64
C SER A 197 -10.92 12.88 11.97
N ASP A 198 -11.53 11.72 12.13
CA ASP A 198 -11.49 10.92 13.35
C ASP A 198 -10.95 9.52 13.05
N THR A 199 -9.68 9.50 12.70
CA THR A 199 -8.98 8.32 12.20
C THR A 199 -8.85 7.18 13.19
N GLY A 200 -9.31 7.36 14.42
CA GLY A 200 -9.17 6.35 15.45
C GLY A 200 -10.49 5.81 15.99
N LYS A 201 -11.63 6.26 15.50
CA LYS A 201 -12.90 5.73 16.00
C LYS A 201 -13.28 4.41 15.33
N GLY A 202 -12.79 3.34 15.94
CA GLY A 202 -13.42 2.04 15.78
C GLY A 202 -13.15 1.30 14.48
N GLY A 203 -11.92 1.26 14.02
CA GLY A 203 -11.56 0.44 12.84
C GLY A 203 -12.17 0.94 11.55
N GLY A 204 -12.45 2.22 11.48
CA GLY A 204 -12.96 2.85 10.28
C GLY A 204 -11.86 3.14 9.26
N ALA A 205 -12.27 3.65 8.15
CA ALA A 205 -11.44 3.99 7.00
C ALA A 205 -10.31 4.97 7.29
N GLY A 206 -10.37 5.71 8.37
CA GLY A 206 -9.26 6.53 8.84
C GLY A 206 -8.05 5.70 9.25
N GLU A 207 -8.28 4.54 9.82
CA GLU A 207 -7.21 3.57 10.09
C GLU A 207 -6.64 2.98 8.82
N VAL A 208 -7.48 2.71 7.82
CA VAL A 208 -7.04 2.27 6.49
C VAL A 208 -6.14 3.34 5.86
N MET A 209 -6.48 4.63 5.97
CA MET A 209 -5.62 5.70 5.49
C MET A 209 -4.24 5.70 6.18
N ILE A 210 -4.22 5.58 7.51
CA ILE A 210 -2.97 5.50 8.26
C ILE A 210 -2.17 4.27 7.79
N HIS A 211 -2.81 3.12 7.74
CA HIS A 211 -2.24 1.85 7.34
C HIS A 211 -1.60 1.94 5.94
N GLU A 212 -2.34 2.40 4.94
CA GLU A 212 -1.83 2.50 3.57
C GLU A 212 -0.70 3.53 3.39
N LEU A 213 -0.72 4.61 4.17
CA LEU A 213 0.41 5.55 4.20
C LEU A 213 1.64 4.95 4.88
N VAL A 214 1.44 4.22 5.98
CA VAL A 214 2.52 3.56 6.74
C VAL A 214 3.22 2.48 5.91
N HIS A 215 2.53 1.82 5.00
CA HIS A 215 3.15 0.89 4.04
C HIS A 215 4.30 1.51 3.24
N GLN A 216 4.33 2.83 3.05
CA GLN A 216 5.45 3.49 2.40
C GLN A 216 6.78 3.29 3.17
N TRP A 217 6.71 3.12 4.50
CA TRP A 217 7.85 2.75 5.34
C TRP A 217 8.03 1.24 5.46
N TRP A 218 6.94 0.49 5.61
CA TRP A 218 6.95 -0.95 5.88
C TRP A 218 6.36 -1.75 4.72
N GLY A 219 7.19 -2.63 4.15
CA GLY A 219 6.83 -3.43 2.99
C GLY A 219 7.13 -2.79 1.64
N LEU A 220 7.17 -1.45 1.53
CA LEU A 220 7.51 -0.71 0.32
C LEU A 220 8.77 0.13 0.47
N GLY A 221 8.92 0.86 1.57
CA GLY A 221 10.11 1.67 1.86
C GLY A 221 11.35 0.83 2.17
N ASN A 222 11.14 -0.39 2.61
CA ASN A 222 12.14 -1.44 2.69
C ASN A 222 11.56 -2.73 2.10
N MET A 223 12.34 -3.41 1.31
CA MET A 223 11.92 -4.67 0.71
C MET A 223 11.87 -5.77 1.78
N PHE A 224 10.93 -6.70 1.66
CA PHE A 224 10.80 -7.86 2.53
C PHE A 224 10.79 -9.14 1.69
N ASP A 225 11.20 -10.24 2.30
CA ASP A 225 11.13 -11.53 1.65
C ASP A 225 9.70 -12.06 1.67
N ALA A 226 9.06 -12.08 0.51
CA ALA A 226 7.71 -12.59 0.34
C ALA A 226 7.64 -14.13 0.20
N SER A 227 8.79 -14.80 0.17
CA SER A 227 8.87 -16.24 -0.09
C SER A 227 8.59 -17.11 1.14
N ASP A 228 8.62 -16.52 2.34
CA ASP A 228 8.39 -17.24 3.59
C ASP A 228 7.45 -16.52 4.55
N GLU A 229 7.32 -17.02 5.78
CA GLU A 229 6.56 -16.40 6.85
C GLU A 229 7.10 -15.03 7.28
N SER A 230 8.34 -14.69 6.91
CA SER A 230 8.94 -13.38 7.16
C SER A 230 8.11 -12.24 6.58
N SER A 231 7.39 -12.47 5.49
CA SER A 231 6.50 -11.48 4.89
C SER A 231 5.39 -10.99 5.82
N LEU A 232 5.02 -11.77 6.84
CA LEU A 232 3.95 -11.43 7.78
C LEU A 232 4.33 -10.26 8.69
N TRP A 233 5.61 -10.13 9.04
CA TRP A 233 6.06 -9.13 10.00
C TRP A 233 6.32 -7.76 9.38
N SER A 234 6.98 -7.71 8.24
CA SER A 234 7.48 -6.46 7.65
C SER A 234 6.37 -5.66 6.97
N ALA A 235 5.58 -6.29 6.09
CA ALA A 235 4.51 -5.58 5.40
C ALA A 235 3.37 -5.25 6.36
N GLU A 236 2.66 -6.26 6.84
CA GLU A 236 1.44 -6.03 7.61
C GLU A 236 1.73 -5.86 9.11
N GLY A 237 2.56 -6.70 9.70
CA GLY A 237 2.82 -6.67 11.14
C GLY A 237 3.36 -5.34 11.63
N LEU A 238 4.40 -4.79 10.96
CA LEU A 238 4.95 -3.47 11.29
C LEU A 238 3.99 -2.34 10.93
N THR A 239 3.24 -2.46 9.84
CA THR A 239 2.27 -1.45 9.44
C THR A 239 1.14 -1.35 10.46
N VAL A 240 0.57 -2.46 10.89
CA VAL A 240 -0.48 -2.48 11.91
C VAL A 240 0.05 -2.01 13.28
N TYR A 241 1.24 -2.44 13.68
CA TYR A 241 1.90 -1.96 14.89
C TYR A 241 2.13 -0.45 14.85
N THR A 242 2.60 0.10 13.73
CA THR A 242 2.81 1.55 13.58
C THR A 242 1.49 2.32 13.58
N THR A 243 0.45 1.79 12.92
CA THR A 243 -0.90 2.35 12.99
C THR A 243 -1.39 2.44 14.42
N TYR A 244 -1.24 1.36 15.20
CA TYR A 244 -1.53 1.36 16.64
C TYR A 244 -0.75 2.45 17.40
N ARG A 245 0.55 2.64 17.10
CA ARG A 245 1.38 3.66 17.77
C ARG A 245 0.87 5.08 17.47
N ILE A 246 0.51 5.36 16.21
CA ILE A 246 -0.06 6.66 15.79
C ILE A 246 -1.40 6.91 16.50
N VAL A 247 -2.27 5.89 16.53
CA VAL A 247 -3.56 5.97 17.21
C VAL A 247 -3.40 6.13 18.73
N LYS A 248 -2.43 5.44 19.33
CA LYS A 248 -2.10 5.58 20.75
C LYS A 248 -1.65 7.00 21.11
N GLU A 249 -0.81 7.62 20.28
CA GLU A 249 -0.39 9.01 20.48
C GLU A 249 -1.58 9.97 20.37
N ARG A 250 -2.46 9.75 19.40
CA ARG A 250 -3.59 10.65 19.10
C ARG A 250 -4.73 10.53 20.10
N TYR A 251 -5.12 9.32 20.50
CA TYR A 251 -6.32 9.06 21.29
C TYR A 251 -6.02 8.53 22.71
N GLY A 252 -4.76 8.28 22.99
CA GLY A 252 -4.28 7.83 24.29
C GLY A 252 -4.20 6.31 24.43
N PRO A 253 -3.46 5.84 25.46
CA PRO A 253 -3.14 4.43 25.62
C PRO A 253 -4.37 3.55 25.93
N SER A 254 -5.37 4.07 26.63
CA SER A 254 -6.57 3.27 26.96
C SER A 254 -7.40 2.96 25.71
N TYR A 255 -7.51 3.94 24.81
CA TYR A 255 -8.20 3.73 23.55
C TYR A 255 -7.46 2.69 22.68
N ALA A 256 -6.15 2.85 22.52
CA ALA A 256 -5.35 1.92 21.75
C ALA A 256 -5.32 0.50 22.35
N GLN A 257 -5.36 0.37 23.67
CA GLN A 257 -5.48 -0.93 24.33
C GLN A 257 -6.79 -1.63 23.95
N GLU A 258 -7.92 -0.95 24.07
CA GLU A 258 -9.24 -1.53 23.83
C GLU A 258 -9.48 -1.88 22.36
N HIS A 259 -9.03 -0.97 21.45
CA HIS A 259 -9.35 -1.09 20.02
C HIS A 259 -8.32 -1.91 19.23
N TYR A 260 -7.14 -2.17 19.80
CA TYR A 260 -6.08 -2.94 19.14
C TYR A 260 -5.65 -4.13 19.98
N VAL A 261 -5.01 -3.89 21.11
CA VAL A 261 -4.30 -4.95 21.85
C VAL A 261 -5.27 -6.03 22.35
N ASP A 262 -6.40 -5.63 22.94
CA ASP A 262 -7.39 -6.56 23.46
C ASP A 262 -8.04 -7.37 22.33
N GLN A 263 -8.28 -6.75 21.19
CA GLN A 263 -8.85 -7.41 20.01
C GLN A 263 -7.86 -8.36 19.37
N TRP A 264 -6.59 -7.95 19.25
CA TRP A 264 -5.52 -8.83 18.76
C TRP A 264 -5.37 -10.06 19.66
N GLN A 265 -5.35 -9.84 20.97
CA GLN A 265 -5.24 -10.95 21.94
C GLN A 265 -6.40 -11.92 21.80
N GLN A 266 -7.63 -11.40 21.70
CA GLN A 266 -8.81 -12.25 21.51
C GLN A 266 -8.74 -13.04 20.20
N ALA A 267 -8.30 -12.42 19.10
CA ALA A 267 -8.16 -13.08 17.81
C ALA A 267 -7.08 -14.17 17.84
N VAL A 268 -5.96 -13.92 18.51
CA VAL A 268 -4.85 -14.88 18.67
C VAL A 268 -5.27 -16.05 19.58
N ASP A 269 -5.98 -15.78 20.68
CA ASP A 269 -6.52 -16.83 21.54
C ASP A 269 -7.46 -17.76 20.76
N ASN A 270 -8.35 -17.18 19.95
CA ASN A 270 -9.25 -17.94 19.08
C ASN A 270 -8.48 -18.72 17.99
N TYR A 271 -7.42 -18.14 17.43
CA TYR A 271 -6.56 -18.80 16.46
C TYR A 271 -5.96 -20.10 17.03
N TYR A 272 -5.36 -20.06 18.21
CA TYR A 272 -4.78 -21.25 18.82
C TYR A 272 -5.83 -22.26 19.35
N LEU A 273 -7.10 -21.85 19.45
CA LEU A 273 -8.23 -22.74 19.72
C LEU A 273 -8.84 -23.35 18.44
N ASN A 274 -8.48 -22.82 17.26
CA ASN A 274 -9.05 -23.25 16.00
C ASN A 274 -8.71 -24.72 15.72
N PHE A 275 -9.72 -25.48 15.23
CA PHE A 275 -9.58 -26.90 14.95
C PHE A 275 -8.47 -27.20 13.95
N TYR A 276 -8.39 -26.43 12.87
CA TYR A 276 -7.42 -26.66 11.81
C TYR A 276 -6.00 -26.28 12.19
N VAL A 277 -5.82 -25.28 13.07
CA VAL A 277 -4.52 -24.94 13.65
C VAL A 277 -4.00 -26.06 14.54
N ARG A 278 -4.90 -26.70 15.29
CA ARG A 278 -4.56 -27.85 16.16
C ARG A 278 -4.41 -29.17 15.41
N ASN A 279 -4.99 -29.27 14.23
CA ASN A 279 -5.05 -30.50 13.45
C ASN A 279 -4.75 -30.19 11.96
N PRO A 280 -3.53 -29.81 11.60
CA PRO A 280 -3.19 -29.35 10.26
C PRO A 280 -3.45 -30.41 9.17
N ASP A 281 -3.34 -31.68 9.47
CA ASP A 281 -3.62 -32.76 8.54
C ASP A 281 -5.07 -32.75 8.02
N TYR A 282 -6.01 -32.28 8.83
CA TYR A 282 -7.40 -32.12 8.40
C TYR A 282 -7.58 -30.94 7.45
N LEU A 283 -6.81 -29.88 7.61
CA LEU A 283 -6.80 -28.76 6.67
C LEU A 283 -6.28 -29.19 5.30
N GLU A 284 -5.18 -29.92 5.30
CA GLU A 284 -4.59 -30.45 4.05
C GLU A 284 -5.50 -31.46 3.32
N ALA A 285 -6.40 -32.12 4.03
CA ALA A 285 -7.37 -33.06 3.46
C ALA A 285 -8.60 -32.40 2.81
N LEU A 286 -8.78 -31.08 2.97
CA LEU A 286 -9.92 -30.36 2.41
C LEU A 286 -9.76 -30.14 0.88
N PRO A 287 -10.89 -29.95 0.16
CA PRO A 287 -10.86 -29.43 -1.19
C PRO A 287 -10.08 -28.10 -1.26
N GLU A 288 -9.39 -27.89 -2.39
CA GLU A 288 -8.48 -26.73 -2.55
C GLU A 288 -9.14 -25.38 -2.24
N GLU A 289 -10.37 -25.18 -2.70
CA GLU A 289 -11.12 -23.92 -2.48
C GLU A 289 -11.37 -23.67 -0.98
N GLU A 290 -11.89 -24.67 -0.26
CA GLU A 290 -12.14 -24.58 1.19
C GLU A 290 -10.82 -24.43 1.98
N ARG A 291 -9.78 -25.16 1.58
CA ARG A 291 -8.46 -25.06 2.19
C ARG A 291 -7.89 -23.65 2.04
N LEU A 292 -7.96 -23.05 0.85
CA LEU A 292 -7.46 -21.70 0.58
C LEU A 292 -8.24 -20.65 1.39
N GLU A 293 -9.57 -20.76 1.49
CA GLU A 293 -10.38 -19.84 2.28
C GLU A 293 -9.97 -19.87 3.77
N ILE A 294 -9.88 -21.06 4.34
CA ILE A 294 -9.47 -21.22 5.75
C ILE A 294 -8.03 -20.74 5.95
N SER A 295 -7.10 -21.13 5.08
CA SER A 295 -5.69 -20.73 5.16
C SER A 295 -5.54 -19.21 5.10
N ASN A 296 -6.27 -18.55 4.22
CA ASN A 296 -6.27 -17.08 4.13
C ASN A 296 -6.82 -16.42 5.41
N SER A 297 -7.90 -16.98 5.97
CA SER A 297 -8.45 -16.48 7.24
C SER A 297 -7.46 -16.65 8.41
N LEU A 298 -6.79 -17.80 8.49
CA LEU A 298 -5.78 -18.06 9.50
C LEU A 298 -4.55 -17.16 9.32
N ARG A 299 -4.12 -16.96 8.07
CA ARG A 299 -3.03 -16.05 7.74
C ARG A 299 -3.36 -14.61 8.14
N TYR A 300 -4.59 -14.16 7.90
CA TYR A 300 -5.04 -12.83 8.31
C TYR A 300 -4.82 -12.60 9.81
N VAL A 301 -5.22 -13.53 10.67
CA VAL A 301 -5.00 -13.40 12.12
C VAL A 301 -3.51 -13.29 12.45
N ARG A 302 -2.67 -14.08 11.80
CA ARG A 302 -1.22 -14.01 12.01
C ARG A 302 -0.63 -12.66 11.58
N GLN A 303 -1.03 -12.14 10.43
CA GLN A 303 -0.52 -10.86 9.90
C GLN A 303 -0.96 -9.66 10.72
N TYR A 304 -2.26 -9.60 11.02
CA TYR A 304 -2.90 -8.38 11.56
C TYR A 304 -3.09 -8.40 13.08
N CYS A 305 -2.86 -9.56 13.74
CA CYS A 305 -3.05 -9.68 15.17
C CYS A 305 -1.84 -10.30 15.87
N GLU A 306 -1.37 -11.48 15.45
CA GLU A 306 -0.25 -12.16 16.12
C GLU A 306 1.06 -11.37 15.98
N MET A 307 1.40 -10.95 14.76
CA MET A 307 2.64 -10.21 14.52
C MET A 307 2.70 -8.85 15.21
N PRO A 308 1.66 -8.01 15.18
CA PRO A 308 1.65 -6.78 15.95
C PRO A 308 1.82 -7.01 17.46
N LEU A 309 1.22 -8.05 18.03
CA LEU A 309 1.42 -8.43 19.44
C LEU A 309 2.86 -8.86 19.74
N LYS A 310 3.49 -9.63 18.84
CA LYS A 310 4.90 -10.01 18.97
C LYS A 310 5.81 -8.78 18.92
N ILE A 311 5.54 -7.84 18.00
CA ILE A 311 6.31 -6.59 17.91
C ILE A 311 6.10 -5.74 19.19
N LEU A 312 4.87 -5.65 19.70
CA LEU A 312 4.58 -4.96 20.96
C LEU A 312 5.29 -5.63 22.16
N LYS A 313 5.33 -6.96 22.20
CA LYS A 313 6.10 -7.71 23.21
C LYS A 313 7.60 -7.44 23.08
N ALA A 314 8.13 -7.41 21.85
CA ALA A 314 9.51 -7.04 21.60
C ALA A 314 9.81 -5.61 22.08
N GLU A 315 8.91 -4.64 21.84
CA GLU A 315 9.03 -3.27 22.35
C GLU A 315 9.22 -3.25 23.88
N GLN A 316 8.39 -4.02 24.60
CA GLN A 316 8.48 -4.11 26.06
C GLN A 316 9.82 -4.71 26.51
N LEU A 317 10.28 -5.76 25.84
CA LEU A 317 11.53 -6.45 26.18
C LEU A 317 12.79 -5.62 25.88
N VAL A 318 12.79 -4.83 24.81
CA VAL A 318 13.94 -3.95 24.47
C VAL A 318 13.97 -2.65 25.28
N GLY A 319 12.96 -2.38 26.11
CA GLY A 319 12.92 -1.22 27.00
C GLY A 319 11.98 -0.09 26.60
N GLY A 320 10.96 -0.40 25.77
CA GLY A 320 9.86 0.49 25.41
C GLY A 320 10.02 1.21 24.07
N GLU A 321 9.09 2.13 23.84
CA GLU A 321 8.88 2.80 22.54
C GLU A 321 10.14 3.44 21.97
N GLU A 322 10.87 4.23 22.75
CA GLU A 322 12.08 4.90 22.27
C GLU A 322 13.19 3.93 21.84
N ALA A 323 13.30 2.79 22.53
CA ALA A 323 14.27 1.75 22.17
C ALA A 323 13.85 1.06 20.88
N MET A 324 12.56 0.73 20.74
CA MET A 324 12.01 0.15 19.54
C MET A 324 12.14 1.10 18.33
N ASP A 325 11.87 2.38 18.49
CA ASP A 325 12.02 3.38 17.42
C ASP A 325 13.47 3.46 16.92
N ARG A 326 14.47 3.39 17.81
CA ARG A 326 15.88 3.33 17.40
C ARG A 326 16.20 2.07 16.59
N ILE A 327 15.65 0.93 16.98
CA ILE A 327 15.82 -0.33 16.27
C ILE A 327 15.18 -0.26 14.90
N LEU A 328 13.90 0.14 14.81
CA LEU A 328 13.16 0.23 13.55
C LEU A 328 13.77 1.28 12.61
N ARG A 329 14.21 2.42 13.14
CA ARG A 329 14.95 3.43 12.35
C ARG A 329 16.25 2.85 11.79
N GLY A 330 16.96 2.05 12.58
CA GLY A 330 18.18 1.37 12.15
C GLY A 330 17.91 0.38 11.01
N LEU A 331 16.84 -0.39 11.11
CA LEU A 331 16.41 -1.32 10.07
C LEU A 331 15.96 -0.60 8.80
N PHE A 332 15.15 0.44 8.93
CA PHE A 332 14.65 1.22 7.79
C PHE A 332 15.77 1.88 6.99
N ASN A 333 16.79 2.42 7.67
CA ASN A 333 17.91 3.16 7.05
C ASN A 333 19.15 2.29 6.80
N ARG A 334 19.07 0.96 7.00
CA ARG A 334 20.23 0.12 6.78
C ARG A 334 20.54 -0.03 5.28
N GLU A 335 21.81 -0.13 4.97
CA GLU A 335 22.26 -0.50 3.65
C GLU A 335 21.95 -1.98 3.40
N LEU A 336 21.18 -2.28 2.34
CA LEU A 336 20.79 -3.64 2.00
C LEU A 336 21.83 -4.29 1.10
N ASP A 337 21.99 -5.61 1.22
CA ASP A 337 22.84 -6.39 0.33
C ASP A 337 22.25 -6.33 -1.10
N PRO A 338 23.01 -5.88 -2.12
CA PRO A 338 22.53 -5.81 -3.49
C PRO A 338 22.10 -7.17 -4.07
N MET A 339 22.62 -8.27 -3.54
CA MET A 339 22.26 -9.62 -3.98
C MET A 339 21.03 -10.18 -3.26
N TYR A 340 20.72 -9.64 -2.09
CA TYR A 340 19.54 -9.98 -1.31
C TYR A 340 19.00 -8.73 -0.60
N PRO A 341 18.33 -7.85 -1.32
CA PRO A 341 17.91 -6.55 -0.80
C PRO A 341 16.62 -6.62 0.02
N TYR A 342 16.51 -7.63 0.90
CA TYR A 342 15.32 -7.84 1.70
C TYR A 342 15.64 -7.78 3.18
N LEU A 343 14.69 -7.22 3.96
CA LEU A 343 14.65 -7.39 5.40
C LEU A 343 13.91 -8.68 5.75
N THR A 344 14.50 -9.47 6.63
CA THR A 344 13.88 -10.69 7.14
C THR A 344 13.39 -10.53 8.57
N TYR A 345 12.50 -11.41 9.00
CA TYR A 345 12.10 -11.46 10.40
C TYR A 345 13.30 -11.73 11.33
N GLN A 346 14.27 -12.52 10.86
CA GLN A 346 15.49 -12.77 11.61
C GLN A 346 16.34 -11.51 11.78
N ASP A 347 16.35 -10.59 10.82
CA ASP A 347 17.03 -9.29 10.94
C ASP A 347 16.41 -8.46 12.08
N PHE A 348 15.06 -8.48 12.19
CA PHE A 348 14.35 -7.83 13.27
C PHE A 348 14.70 -8.46 14.63
N LEU A 349 14.65 -9.78 14.76
CA LEU A 349 15.02 -10.47 15.98
C LEU A 349 16.47 -10.15 16.41
N ASN A 350 17.40 -10.20 15.46
CA ASN A 350 18.81 -9.88 15.69
C ASN A 350 18.98 -8.43 16.15
N ALA A 351 18.28 -7.49 15.53
CA ALA A 351 18.34 -6.07 15.90
C ALA A 351 17.78 -5.81 17.30
N CYS A 352 16.78 -6.59 17.72
CA CYS A 352 16.22 -6.57 19.08
C CYS A 352 17.09 -7.32 20.10
N GLY A 353 17.99 -8.20 19.64
CA GLY A 353 18.72 -9.12 20.53
C GLY A 353 17.82 -10.19 21.14
N LEU A 354 16.76 -10.56 20.44
CA LEU A 354 15.72 -11.50 20.90
C LEU A 354 15.68 -12.73 19.98
N THR A 355 14.99 -13.75 20.50
CA THR A 355 14.67 -14.99 19.77
C THR A 355 13.17 -15.10 19.56
N GLU A 356 12.73 -16.00 18.68
CA GLU A 356 11.29 -16.31 18.50
C GLU A 356 10.66 -16.83 19.80
N GLU A 357 11.43 -17.56 20.61
CA GLU A 357 10.96 -18.09 21.90
C GLU A 357 10.64 -16.94 22.89
N ASP A 358 11.42 -15.86 22.87
CA ASP A 358 11.16 -14.67 23.70
C ASP A 358 9.85 -13.99 23.32
N LEU A 359 9.42 -14.12 22.07
CA LEU A 359 8.21 -13.52 21.51
C LEU A 359 7.01 -14.46 21.52
N ASN A 360 7.14 -15.65 22.07
CA ASN A 360 6.01 -16.58 22.19
C ASN A 360 4.87 -15.94 23.00
N LEU A 361 3.65 -15.95 22.47
CA LEU A 361 2.45 -15.36 23.07
C LEU A 361 1.68 -16.36 23.95
N ALA A 362 2.10 -17.62 24.01
CA ALA A 362 1.46 -18.67 24.81
C ALA A 362 1.85 -18.60 26.29
#